data_056d1a6675c0dd2bc5f286091300cc4b
#
_entry.id   056d1a6675c0dd2bc5f286091300cc4b
#
_cell.length_a   1.000
_cell.length_b   1.000
_cell.length_c   1.000
_cell.angle_alpha   90.00
_cell.angle_beta   90.00
_cell.angle_gamma   90.00
#
_symmetry.space_group_name_H-M   'P 1'
#
loop_
_entity.id
_entity.type
_entity.pdbx_description
1 polymer ?
#
loop_
_entity_poly.entity_id
_entity_poly.type
_entity_poly.pdbx_seq_one_letter_code
_entity_poly.pdbx_strand_id
1 'polypeptide(L)'
;GDHIARFANDGIIGQNSDSASGAQLTAKALGTSNSSSQSLILDHATNHFDATSTYIIAKFSSFNRFLVYSNGATYNASNTYGNISDERLKSDITDAKSQWDDIKAIKIRNFKKYDTGDLIQLGVVAQEVEKVSPSLIEKVAPSVADVEHNSDFGSIYKDGDDIPEDKKIGDVNEKEKVKAIKYSVLYMKAVKALQEAMERIETLEAEVKELKN
;
A
#
# COMPACT_ATOMS: atom_id res chain seq x y z
N GLY A 1 22.23 18.37 23.21
CA GLY A 1 23.06 17.18 23.27
C GLY A 1 22.32 16.03 22.65
N ASP A 2 22.88 15.47 21.57
CA ASP A 2 22.26 14.38 20.82
C ASP A 2 22.36 13.10 21.61
N HIS A 3 21.24 12.62 22.11
CA HIS A 3 21.20 11.31 22.75
C HIS A 3 21.03 10.22 21.68
N ILE A 4 22.15 9.67 21.18
CA ILE A 4 22.14 8.47 20.35
C ILE A 4 22.23 7.26 21.28
N ALA A 5 21.14 6.56 21.50
CA ALA A 5 21.16 5.25 22.11
C ALA A 5 21.69 4.24 21.09
N ARG A 6 22.91 3.75 21.28
CA ARG A 6 23.47 2.60 20.53
C ARG A 6 23.21 1.33 21.32
N PHE A 7 22.56 0.37 20.68
CA PHE A 7 22.35 -0.96 21.25
C PHE A 7 23.41 -1.89 20.64
N ALA A 8 24.11 -2.66 21.50
CA ALA A 8 25.05 -3.68 21.05
C ALA A 8 24.30 -4.84 20.35
N ASN A 9 25.01 -5.68 19.63
CA ASN A 9 24.47 -6.75 18.76
C ASN A 9 23.44 -7.71 19.41
N ASP A 10 23.27 -7.68 20.70
CA ASP A 10 22.35 -8.53 21.47
C ASP A 10 21.26 -7.71 22.17
N GLY A 11 21.08 -6.45 21.75
CA GLY A 11 20.25 -5.48 22.45
C GLY A 11 18.76 -5.80 22.39
N ILE A 12 18.26 -6.45 23.42
CA ILE A 12 16.84 -6.46 23.75
C ILE A 12 16.53 -5.16 24.48
N ILE A 13 15.75 -4.27 23.86
CA ILE A 13 15.11 -3.19 24.60
C ILE A 13 13.90 -3.79 25.31
N GLY A 14 14.12 -4.29 26.51
CA GLY A 14 13.05 -4.65 27.42
C GLY A 14 12.83 -3.49 28.36
N GLN A 15 11.77 -2.71 28.21
CA GLN A 15 11.30 -1.83 29.27
C GLN A 15 10.19 -2.55 30.01
N ASN A 16 10.51 -3.01 31.23
CA ASN A 16 9.51 -3.51 32.14
C ASN A 16 8.97 -2.31 32.93
N SER A 17 7.78 -1.84 32.62
CA SER A 17 7.11 -0.81 33.43
C SER A 17 5.90 -1.42 34.10
N ASP A 18 5.88 -1.38 35.42
CA ASP A 18 4.73 -1.81 36.25
C ASP A 18 3.52 -0.88 36.18
N SER A 19 3.54 0.13 35.32
CA SER A 19 2.44 1.06 35.16
C SER A 19 1.62 0.80 33.88
N ALA A 20 0.35 0.56 34.08
CA ALA A 20 -0.60 0.06 33.09
C ALA A 20 -1.05 1.08 31.99
N SER A 21 -0.37 2.20 31.79
CA SER A 21 -0.83 3.20 30.83
C SER A 21 0.32 4.00 30.21
N GLY A 22 0.88 3.51 29.11
CA GLY A 22 1.84 4.29 28.33
C GLY A 22 2.45 3.50 27.18
N ALA A 23 2.71 4.16 26.05
CA ALA A 23 3.50 3.59 24.97
C ALA A 23 4.93 3.33 25.46
N GLN A 24 5.42 2.12 25.32
CA GLN A 24 6.77 1.72 25.78
C GLN A 24 7.88 2.23 24.83
N LEU A 25 7.55 2.49 23.57
CA LEU A 25 8.44 3.08 22.59
C LEU A 25 7.67 4.10 21.74
N THR A 26 8.17 5.34 21.68
CA THR A 26 7.66 6.36 20.76
C THR A 26 8.79 6.78 19.83
N ALA A 27 8.65 6.55 18.54
CA ALA A 27 9.50 7.10 17.50
C ALA A 27 8.79 8.31 16.88
N LYS A 28 9.44 9.49 16.92
CA LYS A 28 8.90 10.72 16.34
C LYS A 28 9.90 11.31 15.37
N ALA A 29 9.48 11.51 14.12
CA ALA A 29 10.24 12.30 13.16
C ALA A 29 10.12 13.78 13.51
N LEU A 30 11.24 14.46 13.68
CA LEU A 30 11.34 15.90 13.92
C LEU A 30 11.67 16.63 12.61
N GLY A 31 10.91 16.36 11.55
CA GLY A 31 11.11 17.04 10.27
C GLY A 31 10.26 18.30 10.16
N THR A 32 10.88 19.40 9.79
CA THR A 32 10.19 20.60 9.32
C THR A 32 9.85 20.39 7.84
N SER A 33 8.58 20.17 7.56
CA SER A 33 7.89 20.50 6.30
C SER A 33 8.40 20.02 4.94
N ASN A 34 9.20 18.97 4.76
CA ASN A 34 9.37 18.42 3.41
C ASN A 34 9.58 16.91 3.38
N SER A 35 8.57 16.26 2.97
CA SER A 35 8.36 15.13 2.05
C SER A 35 9.03 13.77 2.29
N SER A 36 9.97 13.53 3.19
CA SER A 36 10.59 12.21 3.36
C SER A 36 11.02 11.82 4.77
N SER A 37 10.35 12.36 5.80
CA SER A 37 10.65 12.00 7.19
C SER A 37 10.10 10.61 7.51
N GLN A 38 10.97 9.63 7.75
CA GLN A 38 10.61 8.29 8.19
C GLN A 38 10.81 8.19 9.70
N SER A 39 9.77 7.82 10.43
CA SER A 39 9.84 7.66 11.89
C SER A 39 10.39 6.31 12.32
N LEU A 40 10.24 5.30 11.50
CA LEU A 40 10.72 3.94 11.75
C LEU A 40 11.04 3.26 10.42
N ILE A 41 12.27 2.78 10.30
CA ILE A 41 12.69 1.91 9.20
C ILE A 41 12.95 0.54 9.80
N LEU A 42 12.33 -0.49 9.21
CA LEU A 42 12.58 -1.89 9.51
C LEU A 42 13.21 -2.50 8.26
N ASP A 43 14.51 -2.74 8.32
CA ASP A 43 15.28 -3.26 7.21
C ASP A 43 15.87 -4.63 7.55
N HIS A 44 15.80 -5.55 6.62
CA HIS A 44 16.46 -6.86 6.68
C HIS A 44 17.71 -6.80 5.79
N ALA A 45 18.88 -7.00 6.40
CA ALA A 45 20.17 -6.94 5.72
C ALA A 45 20.40 -8.06 4.67
N THR A 46 19.49 -9.03 4.59
CA THR A 46 19.56 -10.15 3.63
C THR A 46 18.24 -10.29 2.88
N ASN A 47 18.33 -10.63 1.59
CA ASN A 47 17.17 -10.84 0.71
C ASN A 47 16.34 -12.06 1.15
N HIS A 48 15.45 -11.87 2.10
CA HIS A 48 14.45 -12.86 2.47
C HIS A 48 13.06 -12.38 1.99
N PHE A 49 12.79 -12.62 0.72
CA PHE A 49 11.45 -12.46 0.17
C PHE A 49 10.69 -13.78 0.38
N ASP A 50 10.14 -13.97 1.59
CA ASP A 50 9.42 -15.17 1.94
C ASP A 50 8.23 -14.89 2.88
N ALA A 51 7.40 -15.92 3.10
CA ALA A 51 6.25 -15.87 3.99
C ALA A 51 6.59 -16.37 5.41
N THR A 52 7.87 -16.51 5.76
CA THR A 52 8.34 -17.00 7.06
C THR A 52 9.07 -15.93 7.87
N SER A 53 9.80 -15.04 7.19
CA SER A 53 10.47 -13.90 7.81
C SER A 53 9.49 -12.74 8.02
N THR A 54 9.53 -12.10 9.18
CA THR A 54 8.59 -11.03 9.54
C THR A 54 9.31 -9.74 9.93
N TYR A 55 8.80 -8.60 9.46
CA TYR A 55 9.20 -7.26 9.91
C TYR A 55 8.49 -6.84 11.20
N ILE A 56 7.21 -7.16 11.33
CA ILE A 56 6.40 -6.77 12.48
C ILE A 56 5.61 -7.98 12.96
N ILE A 57 5.67 -8.25 14.26
CA ILE A 57 4.79 -9.19 14.93
C ILE A 57 4.19 -8.49 16.15
N ALA A 58 2.88 -8.24 16.12
CA ALA A 58 2.13 -7.83 17.30
C ALA A 58 1.44 -9.04 17.90
N LYS A 59 1.65 -9.27 19.22
CA LYS A 59 1.11 -10.41 19.96
C LYS A 59 0.25 -9.95 21.13
N PHE A 60 -0.76 -10.76 21.46
CA PHE A 60 -1.42 -10.73 22.76
C PHE A 60 -1.23 -12.12 23.40
N SER A 61 -0.48 -12.18 24.51
CA SER A 61 0.02 -13.44 25.07
C SER A 61 0.81 -14.23 24.00
N SER A 62 0.48 -15.50 23.75
CA SER A 62 1.10 -16.33 22.71
C SER A 62 0.47 -16.18 21.31
N PHE A 63 -0.62 -15.43 21.17
CA PHE A 63 -1.36 -15.32 19.92
C PHE A 63 -0.85 -14.18 19.05
N ASN A 64 -0.51 -14.46 17.78
CA ASN A 64 -0.24 -13.43 16.79
C ASN A 64 -1.53 -12.67 16.45
N ARG A 65 -1.50 -11.34 16.55
CA ARG A 65 -2.65 -10.46 16.25
C ARG A 65 -2.48 -9.72 14.93
N PHE A 66 -1.25 -9.34 14.61
CA PHE A 66 -0.91 -8.65 13.38
C PHE A 66 0.50 -9.03 12.96
N LEU A 67 0.70 -9.29 11.67
CA LEU A 67 2.00 -9.64 11.10
C LEU A 67 2.22 -8.87 9.80
N VAL A 68 3.46 -8.43 9.58
CA VAL A 68 3.95 -7.97 8.28
C VAL A 68 5.14 -8.84 7.91
N TYR A 69 5.01 -9.61 6.84
CA TYR A 69 6.08 -10.48 6.34
C TYR A 69 7.04 -9.74 5.42
N SER A 70 8.23 -10.27 5.23
CA SER A 70 9.27 -9.69 4.37
C SER A 70 8.85 -9.59 2.90
N ASN A 71 7.93 -10.43 2.45
CA ASN A 71 7.32 -10.37 1.11
C ASN A 71 6.19 -9.34 0.99
N GLY A 72 5.94 -8.50 2.00
CA GLY A 72 4.89 -7.48 2.03
C GLY A 72 3.48 -8.01 2.38
N ALA A 73 3.31 -9.32 2.59
CA ALA A 73 2.04 -9.87 3.02
C ALA A 73 1.70 -9.40 4.45
N THR A 74 0.46 -8.98 4.65
CA THR A 74 -0.03 -8.48 5.93
C THR A 74 -1.20 -9.32 6.42
N TYR A 75 -1.14 -9.77 7.65
CA TYR A 75 -2.17 -10.59 8.27
C TYR A 75 -2.65 -9.99 9.58
N ASN A 76 -3.95 -10.10 9.84
CA ASN A 76 -4.54 -9.79 11.14
C ASN A 76 -5.49 -10.90 11.57
N ALA A 77 -5.60 -11.10 12.88
CA ALA A 77 -6.39 -12.21 13.46
C ALA A 77 -7.90 -12.00 13.37
N SER A 78 -8.38 -10.78 13.13
CA SER A 78 -9.81 -10.45 13.09
C SER A 78 -10.38 -10.39 11.68
N ASN A 79 -9.55 -10.52 10.65
CA ASN A 79 -9.93 -10.31 9.25
C ASN A 79 -10.63 -8.96 9.00
N THR A 80 -10.23 -7.92 9.75
CA THR A 80 -10.86 -6.60 9.71
C THR A 80 -9.82 -5.53 9.38
N TYR A 81 -10.02 -4.84 8.27
CA TYR A 81 -9.33 -3.62 7.91
C TYR A 81 -10.37 -2.50 7.83
N GLY A 82 -10.41 -1.66 8.87
CA GLY A 82 -11.39 -0.58 8.97
C GLY A 82 -10.82 0.77 8.56
N ASN A 83 -11.68 1.63 8.05
CA ASN A 83 -11.40 3.04 7.85
C ASN A 83 -12.41 3.87 8.65
N ILE A 84 -11.95 4.95 9.29
CA ILE A 84 -12.84 5.91 9.95
C ILE A 84 -13.69 6.57 8.87
N SER A 85 -15.03 6.46 9.00
CA SER A 85 -15.98 6.88 7.97
C SER A 85 -17.22 7.57 8.54
N ASP A 86 -17.07 8.25 9.68
CA ASP A 86 -18.13 9.02 10.33
C ASP A 86 -18.57 10.18 9.43
N GLU A 87 -19.88 10.37 9.27
CA GLU A 87 -20.46 11.45 8.46
C GLU A 87 -19.98 12.84 8.90
N ARG A 88 -19.82 13.05 10.20
CA ARG A 88 -19.38 14.32 10.80
C ARG A 88 -17.95 14.74 10.41
N LEU A 89 -17.17 13.81 9.86
CA LEU A 89 -15.81 14.04 9.36
C LEU A 89 -15.76 14.22 7.84
N LYS A 90 -16.92 14.35 7.18
CA LYS A 90 -17.04 14.46 5.72
C LYS A 90 -17.79 15.73 5.35
N SER A 91 -17.52 16.26 4.17
CA SER A 91 -18.24 17.34 3.52
C SER A 91 -18.67 16.93 2.11
N ASP A 92 -19.62 17.65 1.54
CA ASP A 92 -20.02 17.53 0.15
C ASP A 92 -20.39 16.10 -0.27
N ILE A 93 -21.10 15.38 0.60
CA ILE A 93 -21.51 14.00 0.34
C ILE A 93 -22.54 14.00 -0.79
N THR A 94 -22.23 13.29 -1.87
CA THR A 94 -23.09 13.13 -3.04
C THR A 94 -23.09 11.68 -3.52
N ASP A 95 -24.11 11.28 -4.25
CA ASP A 95 -24.16 9.96 -4.86
C ASP A 95 -23.06 9.77 -5.90
N ALA A 96 -22.46 8.59 -5.89
CA ALA A 96 -21.45 8.23 -6.86
C ALA A 96 -22.09 8.11 -8.26
N LYS A 97 -21.42 8.68 -9.26
CA LYS A 97 -21.79 8.46 -10.67
C LYS A 97 -21.68 6.98 -11.03
N SER A 98 -22.29 6.58 -12.16
CA SER A 98 -22.15 5.22 -12.69
C SER A 98 -20.68 4.80 -12.80
N GLN A 99 -20.42 3.57 -12.39
CA GLN A 99 -19.11 2.94 -12.48
C GLN A 99 -19.12 1.73 -13.45
N TRP A 100 -20.22 1.51 -14.12
CA TRP A 100 -20.45 0.37 -15.01
C TRP A 100 -19.40 0.27 -16.12
N ASP A 101 -19.21 1.36 -16.85
CA ASP A 101 -18.30 1.35 -18.00
C ASP A 101 -16.84 1.23 -17.59
N ASP A 102 -16.43 1.89 -16.50
CA ASP A 102 -15.08 1.76 -15.93
C ASP A 102 -14.77 0.31 -15.56
N ILE A 103 -15.65 -0.32 -14.76
CA ILE A 103 -15.47 -1.69 -14.29
C ILE A 103 -15.49 -2.68 -15.46
N LYS A 104 -16.35 -2.47 -16.45
CA LYS A 104 -16.42 -3.31 -17.66
C LYS A 104 -15.15 -3.20 -18.52
N ALA A 105 -14.52 -2.03 -18.57
CA ALA A 105 -13.33 -1.77 -19.39
C ALA A 105 -12.01 -2.15 -18.71
N ILE A 106 -11.96 -2.22 -17.39
CA ILE A 106 -10.76 -2.64 -16.64
C ILE A 106 -10.46 -4.12 -16.92
N LYS A 107 -9.22 -4.38 -17.35
CA LYS A 107 -8.76 -5.73 -17.64
C LYS A 107 -8.11 -6.36 -16.43
N ILE A 108 -8.60 -7.53 -16.05
CA ILE A 108 -7.96 -8.37 -15.03
C ILE A 108 -6.87 -9.21 -15.70
N ARG A 109 -5.67 -9.21 -15.14
CA ARG A 109 -4.46 -9.82 -15.69
C ARG A 109 -3.83 -10.80 -14.72
N ASN A 110 -3.22 -11.85 -15.25
CA ASN A 110 -2.21 -12.62 -14.54
C ASN A 110 -0.83 -12.08 -14.92
N PHE A 111 0.04 -11.86 -13.95
CA PHE A 111 1.39 -11.37 -14.17
C PHE A 111 2.36 -11.89 -13.09
N LYS A 112 3.65 -11.80 -13.36
CA LYS A 112 4.73 -11.93 -12.39
C LYS A 112 5.35 -10.57 -12.16
N LYS A 113 5.77 -10.28 -10.93
CA LYS A 113 6.60 -9.12 -10.60
C LYS A 113 8.07 -9.54 -10.56
N TYR A 114 8.96 -8.61 -10.87
CA TYR A 114 10.41 -8.88 -10.91
C TYR A 114 10.97 -9.35 -9.56
N ASP A 115 10.35 -8.92 -8.46
CA ASP A 115 10.74 -9.18 -7.08
C ASP A 115 10.05 -10.40 -6.44
N THR A 116 9.16 -11.09 -7.15
CA THR A 116 8.35 -12.19 -6.61
C THR A 116 8.64 -13.56 -7.20
N GLY A 117 9.73 -13.68 -7.97
CA GLY A 117 10.12 -14.94 -8.60
C GLY A 117 9.03 -15.48 -9.54
N ASP A 118 8.69 -16.77 -9.38
CA ASP A 118 7.71 -17.43 -10.22
C ASP A 118 6.25 -17.28 -9.79
N LEU A 119 5.99 -16.50 -8.73
CA LEU A 119 4.63 -16.27 -8.23
C LEU A 119 3.77 -15.54 -9.27
N ILE A 120 2.73 -16.21 -9.75
CA ILE A 120 1.72 -15.59 -10.61
C ILE A 120 0.71 -14.87 -9.72
N GLN A 121 0.52 -13.59 -9.97
CA GLN A 121 -0.45 -12.73 -9.29
C GLN A 121 -1.63 -12.43 -10.22
N LEU A 122 -2.83 -12.33 -9.63
CA LEU A 122 -4.03 -11.84 -10.30
C LEU A 122 -4.24 -10.37 -9.92
N GLY A 123 -4.41 -9.50 -10.88
CA GLY A 123 -4.61 -8.08 -10.60
C GLY A 123 -4.80 -7.26 -11.87
N VAL A 124 -4.43 -5.99 -11.81
CA VAL A 124 -4.57 -5.04 -12.91
C VAL A 124 -3.21 -4.40 -13.23
N VAL A 125 -3.04 -3.92 -14.46
CA VAL A 125 -1.85 -3.16 -14.88
C VAL A 125 -2.16 -1.67 -14.81
N ALA A 126 -1.37 -0.92 -14.04
CA ALA A 126 -1.62 0.48 -13.74
C ALA A 126 -1.75 1.36 -15.00
N GLN A 127 -0.92 1.12 -16.03
CA GLN A 127 -0.98 1.84 -17.31
C GLN A 127 -2.25 1.54 -18.11
N GLU A 128 -2.83 0.35 -17.98
CA GLU A 128 -4.12 0.02 -18.60
C GLU A 128 -5.28 0.69 -17.84
N VAL A 129 -5.23 0.66 -16.51
CA VAL A 129 -6.24 1.29 -15.64
C VAL A 129 -6.22 2.81 -15.77
N GLU A 130 -5.07 3.44 -15.89
CA GLU A 130 -4.94 4.89 -16.06
C GLU A 130 -5.74 5.42 -17.26
N LYS A 131 -5.83 4.64 -18.35
CA LYS A 131 -6.57 5.01 -19.56
C LYS A 131 -8.09 4.97 -19.37
N VAL A 132 -8.57 4.19 -18.41
CA VAL A 132 -9.99 3.98 -18.13
C VAL A 132 -10.43 4.84 -16.95
N SER A 133 -9.67 4.81 -15.86
CA SER A 133 -10.01 5.44 -14.58
C SER A 133 -8.76 6.02 -13.91
N PRO A 134 -8.27 7.20 -14.35
CA PRO A 134 -7.02 7.80 -13.86
C PRO A 134 -7.00 8.06 -12.35
N SER A 135 -8.18 8.27 -11.75
CA SER A 135 -8.32 8.49 -10.30
C SER A 135 -7.91 7.29 -9.43
N LEU A 136 -7.83 6.09 -10.02
CA LEU A 136 -7.34 4.89 -9.37
C LEU A 136 -5.83 4.83 -9.26
N ILE A 137 -5.10 5.71 -9.96
CA ILE A 137 -3.65 5.69 -9.97
C ILE A 137 -3.10 6.58 -8.86
N GLU A 138 -2.15 6.02 -8.14
CA GLU A 138 -1.26 6.74 -7.24
C GLU A 138 0.16 6.68 -7.79
N LYS A 139 0.90 7.79 -7.69
CA LYS A 139 2.29 7.89 -8.15
C LYS A 139 3.19 7.94 -6.92
N VAL A 140 4.04 6.95 -6.77
CA VAL A 140 4.99 6.81 -5.66
C VAL A 140 6.43 6.94 -6.17
N ALA A 141 7.34 7.42 -5.33
CA ALA A 141 8.76 7.48 -5.67
C ALA A 141 9.30 6.06 -5.88
N PRO A 142 10.16 5.85 -6.89
CA PRO A 142 10.82 4.56 -7.11
C PRO A 142 11.81 4.25 -5.98
N SER A 143 11.92 2.99 -5.63
CA SER A 143 12.99 2.47 -4.78
C SER A 143 14.28 2.26 -5.57
N VAL A 144 15.39 2.04 -4.88
CA VAL A 144 16.68 1.65 -5.51
C VAL A 144 16.49 0.40 -6.36
N ALA A 145 15.77 -0.61 -5.87
CA ALA A 145 15.52 -1.84 -6.61
C ALA A 145 14.68 -1.63 -7.89
N ASP A 146 13.72 -0.72 -7.87
CA ASP A 146 12.94 -0.37 -9.07
C ASP A 146 13.85 0.25 -10.14
N VAL A 147 14.76 1.16 -9.76
CA VAL A 147 15.71 1.81 -10.67
C VAL A 147 16.76 0.82 -11.21
N GLU A 148 17.25 -0.10 -10.36
CA GLU A 148 18.16 -1.16 -10.80
C GLU A 148 17.49 -2.13 -11.79
N HIS A 149 16.18 -2.39 -11.59
CA HIS A 149 15.40 -3.22 -12.50
C HIS A 149 15.09 -2.51 -13.82
N ASN A 150 14.74 -1.22 -13.77
CA ASN A 150 14.42 -0.43 -14.97
C ASN A 150 14.87 1.04 -14.83
N SER A 151 15.86 1.42 -15.64
CA SER A 151 16.44 2.77 -15.67
C SER A 151 15.50 3.89 -16.15
N ASP A 152 14.30 3.56 -16.65
CA ASP A 152 13.30 4.58 -16.97
C ASP A 152 12.83 5.33 -15.71
N PHE A 153 12.90 4.68 -14.54
CA PHE A 153 12.57 5.29 -13.26
C PHE A 153 13.63 6.27 -12.76
N GLY A 154 14.86 6.20 -13.26
CA GLY A 154 15.94 7.10 -12.89
C GLY A 154 17.30 6.45 -12.84
N SER A 155 18.17 6.99 -11.98
CA SER A 155 19.50 6.47 -11.69
C SER A 155 19.77 6.51 -10.18
N ILE A 156 20.88 5.91 -9.76
CA ILE A 156 21.34 5.96 -8.36
C ILE A 156 22.54 6.90 -8.30
N TYR A 157 22.54 7.87 -7.40
CA TYR A 157 23.65 8.80 -7.20
C TYR A 157 24.94 8.07 -6.84
N LYS A 158 26.02 8.40 -7.54
CA LYS A 158 27.36 7.83 -7.38
C LYS A 158 28.36 8.90 -7.00
N ASP A 159 29.58 8.47 -6.65
CA ASP A 159 30.69 9.38 -6.43
C ASP A 159 31.00 10.17 -7.71
N GLY A 160 31.12 11.48 -7.58
CA GLY A 160 31.35 12.41 -8.70
C GLY A 160 30.09 12.98 -9.35
N ASP A 161 28.89 12.55 -8.96
CA ASP A 161 27.63 13.16 -9.41
C ASP A 161 27.37 14.51 -8.71
N ASP A 162 26.62 15.39 -9.37
CA ASP A 162 26.07 16.59 -8.75
C ASP A 162 24.87 16.20 -7.90
N ILE A 163 25.08 16.09 -6.58
CA ILE A 163 24.09 15.55 -5.62
C ILE A 163 23.45 16.72 -4.89
N PRO A 164 22.09 16.86 -4.93
CA PRO A 164 21.37 17.87 -4.15
C PRO A 164 21.66 17.76 -2.64
N GLU A 165 21.52 18.87 -1.90
CA GLU A 165 21.81 18.93 -0.45
C GLU A 165 20.98 17.94 0.39
N ASP A 166 19.76 17.61 -0.06
CA ASP A 166 18.85 16.67 0.60
C ASP A 166 19.07 15.20 0.18
N LYS A 167 20.08 14.93 -0.64
CA LYS A 167 20.41 13.60 -1.19
C LYS A 167 21.83 13.18 -0.84
N LYS A 168 22.12 11.90 -0.99
CA LYS A 168 23.45 11.31 -0.79
C LYS A 168 23.72 10.21 -1.80
N ILE A 169 24.98 9.79 -1.89
CA ILE A 169 25.38 8.60 -2.66
C ILE A 169 24.53 7.41 -2.25
N GLY A 170 23.99 6.69 -3.23
CA GLY A 170 23.08 5.57 -3.06
C GLY A 170 21.60 5.94 -3.07
N ASP A 171 21.23 7.21 -2.97
CA ASP A 171 19.84 7.64 -3.13
C ASP A 171 19.42 7.62 -4.61
N VAL A 172 18.12 7.53 -4.82
CA VAL A 172 17.52 7.58 -6.16
C VAL A 172 17.50 9.01 -6.70
N ASN A 173 18.05 9.19 -7.90
CA ASN A 173 17.81 10.32 -8.77
C ASN A 173 16.59 10.01 -9.65
N GLU A 174 15.41 10.41 -9.19
CA GLU A 174 14.10 10.09 -9.78
C GLU A 174 13.93 10.78 -11.14
N LYS A 175 13.54 10.01 -12.17
CA LYS A 175 13.11 10.50 -13.47
C LYS A 175 11.61 10.31 -13.68
N GLU A 176 11.09 9.12 -13.37
CA GLU A 176 9.66 8.82 -13.43
C GLU A 176 9.20 8.14 -12.15
N LYS A 177 7.95 8.39 -11.77
CA LYS A 177 7.31 7.74 -10.62
C LYS A 177 6.76 6.37 -10.98
N VAL A 178 6.82 5.44 -10.03
CA VAL A 178 6.12 4.16 -10.10
C VAL A 178 4.62 4.39 -9.92
N LYS A 179 3.80 3.71 -10.73
CA LYS A 179 2.35 3.76 -10.64
C LYS A 179 1.82 2.64 -9.76
N ALA A 180 1.04 3.01 -8.75
CA ALA A 180 0.33 2.11 -7.86
C ALA A 180 -1.19 2.20 -8.07
N ILE A 181 -1.92 1.18 -7.64
CA ILE A 181 -3.38 1.09 -7.75
C ILE A 181 -4.01 1.26 -6.37
N LYS A 182 -5.00 2.14 -6.26
CA LYS A 182 -5.86 2.30 -5.08
C LYS A 182 -6.92 1.19 -5.05
N TYR A 183 -6.55 -0.01 -4.64
CA TYR A 183 -7.45 -1.17 -4.66
C TYR A 183 -8.71 -0.97 -3.81
N SER A 184 -8.64 -0.26 -2.68
CA SER A 184 -9.83 0.04 -1.87
C SER A 184 -10.86 0.87 -2.63
N VAL A 185 -10.42 1.81 -3.46
CA VAL A 185 -11.29 2.61 -4.32
C VAL A 185 -11.84 1.76 -5.47
N LEU A 186 -11.02 0.88 -6.05
CA LEU A 186 -11.46 -0.06 -7.09
C LEU A 186 -12.56 -0.99 -6.56
N TYR A 187 -12.46 -1.46 -5.30
CA TYR A 187 -13.52 -2.27 -4.69
C TYR A 187 -14.83 -1.49 -4.55
N MET A 188 -14.80 -0.20 -4.18
CA MET A 188 -16.01 0.62 -4.10
C MET A 188 -16.63 0.87 -5.48
N LYS A 189 -15.81 1.06 -6.52
CA LYS A 189 -16.29 1.11 -7.91
C LYS A 189 -16.98 -0.18 -8.34
N ALA A 190 -16.41 -1.33 -7.99
CA ALA A 190 -17.01 -2.64 -8.27
C ALA A 190 -18.34 -2.84 -7.52
N VAL A 191 -18.43 -2.40 -6.27
CA VAL A 191 -19.70 -2.45 -5.50
C VAL A 191 -20.77 -1.57 -6.18
N LYS A 192 -20.43 -0.35 -6.62
CA LYS A 192 -21.39 0.52 -7.33
C LYS A 192 -21.85 -0.10 -8.64
N ALA A 193 -20.94 -0.65 -9.43
CA ALA A 193 -21.31 -1.36 -10.69
C ALA A 193 -22.19 -2.59 -10.41
N LEU A 194 -21.97 -3.31 -9.30
CA LEU A 194 -22.83 -4.41 -8.90
C LEU A 194 -24.24 -3.94 -8.53
N GLN A 195 -24.39 -2.82 -7.81
CA GLN A 195 -25.70 -2.22 -7.53
C GLN A 195 -26.44 -1.88 -8.84
N GLU A 196 -25.76 -1.28 -9.80
CA GLU A 196 -26.32 -0.98 -11.12
C GLU A 196 -26.73 -2.26 -11.90
N ALA A 197 -25.97 -3.36 -11.74
CA ALA A 197 -26.34 -4.65 -12.32
C ALA A 197 -27.61 -5.21 -11.69
N MET A 198 -27.76 -5.12 -10.37
CA MET A 198 -28.96 -5.55 -9.65
C MET A 198 -30.20 -4.79 -10.12
N GLU A 199 -30.13 -3.46 -10.22
CA GLU A 199 -31.23 -2.63 -10.73
C GLU A 199 -31.62 -3.01 -12.17
N ARG A 200 -30.66 -3.30 -13.04
CA ARG A 200 -30.93 -3.76 -14.41
C ARG A 200 -31.58 -5.14 -14.45
N ILE A 201 -31.14 -6.06 -13.59
CA ILE A 201 -31.72 -7.41 -13.49
C ILE A 201 -33.19 -7.31 -13.03
N GLU A 202 -33.48 -6.53 -11.99
CA GLU A 202 -34.85 -6.31 -11.48
C GLU A 202 -35.78 -5.73 -12.57
N THR A 203 -35.27 -4.79 -13.35
CA THR A 203 -36.01 -4.23 -14.50
C THR A 203 -36.31 -5.29 -15.55
N LEU A 204 -35.32 -6.09 -15.96
CA LEU A 204 -35.50 -7.15 -16.93
C LEU A 204 -36.45 -8.26 -16.44
N GLU A 205 -36.39 -8.61 -15.15
CA GLU A 205 -37.32 -9.58 -14.55
C GLU A 205 -38.77 -9.08 -14.60
N ALA A 206 -39.00 -7.77 -14.35
CA ALA A 206 -40.32 -7.16 -14.45
C ALA A 206 -40.84 -7.18 -15.91
N GLU A 207 -40.00 -6.80 -16.88
CA GLU A 207 -40.32 -6.83 -18.32
C GLU A 207 -40.67 -8.25 -18.79
N VAL A 208 -39.87 -9.24 -18.40
CA VAL A 208 -40.12 -10.65 -18.74
C VAL A 208 -41.44 -11.17 -18.13
N LYS A 209 -41.78 -10.71 -16.92
CA LYS A 209 -43.04 -11.07 -16.29
C LYS A 209 -44.24 -10.49 -17.03
N GLU A 210 -44.14 -9.23 -17.50
CA GLU A 210 -45.17 -8.60 -18.30
C GLU A 210 -45.37 -9.32 -19.67
N LEU A 211 -44.30 -9.74 -20.31
CA LEU A 211 -44.37 -10.46 -21.60
C LEU A 211 -44.95 -11.87 -21.49
N LYS A 212 -45.02 -12.45 -20.30
CA LYS A 212 -45.57 -13.80 -20.06
C LYS A 212 -47.03 -13.81 -19.67
N ASN A 213 -47.63 -12.63 -19.41
CA ASN A 213 -49.06 -12.44 -19.11
C ASN A 213 -49.84 -12.00 -20.36
#